data_b35a6440b5ce99323bef8bda66dbd0ba
#
_entry.id   b35a6440b5ce99323bef8bda66dbd0ba
#
_cell.length_a   1.000
_cell.length_b   1.000
_cell.length_c   1.000
_cell.angle_alpha   90.00
_cell.angle_beta   90.00
_cell.angle_gamma   90.00
#
_symmetry.space_group_name_H-M   'P 1'
#
loop_
_entity.id
_entity.type
_entity.pdbx_description
1 polymer ?
#
loop_
_entity_poly.entity_id
_entity_poly.type
_entity_poly.pdbx_seq_one_letter_code
_entity_poly.pdbx_strand_id
1 'polypeptide(L)'
;MSRAYLAFTAKGEALAHRLAEALPGSVSRCGGDRTLKGWTAEHFAQDEALIFVGAVGIAVRAIAPHCRSKAADPAVVVVDEGGNFAVPLLSGCLLY
;
A
#
# COMPACT_ATOMS: atom_id res chain seq x y z
N MET A 1 -10.75 -7.18 -8.03
CA MET A 1 -10.19 -6.01 -7.34
C MET A 1 -8.68 -6.02 -7.45
N SER A 2 -8.08 -4.91 -7.86
CA SER A 2 -6.64 -4.81 -7.96
C SER A 2 -6.04 -4.29 -6.64
N ARG A 3 -4.99 -4.96 -6.17
CA ARG A 3 -4.26 -4.59 -4.95
C ARG A 3 -2.79 -4.51 -5.26
N ALA A 4 -2.09 -3.59 -4.59
CA ALA A 4 -0.64 -3.48 -4.70
C ALA A 4 -0.04 -3.38 -3.31
N TYR A 5 1.00 -4.17 -3.07
CA TYR A 5 1.71 -4.23 -1.80
C TYR A 5 3.10 -3.64 -1.99
N LEU A 6 3.51 -2.76 -1.08
CA LEU A 6 4.86 -2.21 -1.09
C LEU A 6 5.53 -2.46 0.25
N ALA A 7 6.68 -3.11 0.22
CA ALA A 7 7.50 -3.36 1.40
C ALA A 7 8.79 -2.55 1.29
N PHE A 8 9.50 -2.41 2.41
CA PHE A 8 10.73 -1.65 2.50
C PHE A 8 11.91 -2.49 2.97
N THR A 9 11.63 -3.66 3.52
CA THR A 9 12.63 -4.56 4.08
C THR A 9 12.34 -5.99 3.63
N ALA A 10 13.33 -6.88 3.80
CA ALA A 10 13.13 -8.29 3.49
C ALA A 10 12.02 -8.90 4.36
N LYS A 11 11.95 -8.51 5.63
CA LYS A 11 10.92 -8.99 6.53
C LYS A 11 9.53 -8.54 6.09
N GLY A 12 9.40 -7.26 5.71
CA GLY A 12 8.15 -6.73 5.22
C GLY A 12 7.74 -7.35 3.89
N GLU A 13 8.69 -7.61 3.01
CA GLU A 13 8.41 -8.25 1.73
C GLU A 13 7.87 -9.67 1.94
N ALA A 14 8.45 -10.43 2.88
CA ALA A 14 7.97 -11.76 3.18
C ALA A 14 6.52 -11.73 3.68
N LEU A 15 6.19 -10.77 4.53
CA LEU A 15 4.80 -10.60 4.99
C LEU A 15 3.88 -10.22 3.83
N ALA A 16 4.33 -9.33 2.95
CA ALA A 16 3.54 -8.91 1.79
C ALA A 16 3.21 -10.11 0.90
N HIS A 17 4.16 -11.00 0.67
CA HIS A 17 3.90 -12.20 -0.12
C HIS A 17 2.89 -13.13 0.56
N ARG A 18 2.95 -13.27 1.88
CA ARG A 18 1.97 -14.07 2.62
C ARG A 18 0.57 -13.46 2.54
N LEU A 19 0.48 -12.14 2.63
CA LEU A 19 -0.80 -11.44 2.49
C LEU A 19 -1.36 -11.61 1.07
N ALA A 20 -0.49 -11.56 0.07
CA ALA A 20 -0.89 -11.70 -1.33
C ALA A 20 -1.37 -13.11 -1.66
N GLU A 21 -1.00 -14.12 -0.88
CA GLU A 21 -1.55 -15.46 -1.04
C GLU A 21 -3.03 -15.50 -0.70
N ALA A 22 -3.44 -14.75 0.32
CA ALA A 22 -4.84 -14.69 0.75
C ALA A 22 -5.62 -13.64 -0.03
N LEU A 23 -5.01 -12.49 -0.28
CA LEU A 23 -5.62 -11.37 -1.00
C LEU A 23 -4.71 -11.00 -2.17
N PRO A 24 -4.89 -11.65 -3.32
CA PRO A 24 -3.97 -11.49 -4.46
C PRO A 24 -3.74 -10.05 -4.89
N GLY A 25 -2.50 -9.73 -5.24
CA GLY A 25 -2.08 -8.44 -5.73
C GLY A 25 -0.61 -8.47 -6.08
N SER A 26 -0.11 -7.37 -6.65
CA SER A 26 1.29 -7.26 -6.99
C SER A 26 2.11 -6.92 -5.75
N VAL A 27 3.29 -7.50 -5.62
CA VAL A 27 4.18 -7.23 -4.49
C VAL A 27 5.46 -6.59 -5.03
N SER A 28 5.83 -5.46 -4.43
CA SER A 28 7.06 -4.74 -4.78
C SER A 28 7.83 -4.41 -3.52
N ARG A 29 9.12 -4.16 -3.67
CA ARG A 29 9.97 -3.71 -2.58
C ARG A 29 10.70 -2.45 -3.01
N CYS A 30 10.70 -1.44 -2.13
CA CYS A 30 11.41 -0.19 -2.35
C CYS A 30 12.91 -0.42 -2.40
N GLY A 31 13.58 0.17 -3.38
CA GLY A 31 15.02 0.06 -3.54
C GLY A 31 15.40 -0.08 -5.00
N GLY A 32 16.67 0.13 -5.33
CA GLY A 32 17.12 0.10 -6.71
C GLY A 32 16.34 1.07 -7.56
N ASP A 33 15.72 0.58 -8.62
CA ASP A 33 14.94 1.40 -9.55
C ASP A 33 13.51 1.68 -9.05
N ARG A 34 13.09 1.00 -7.98
CA ARG A 34 11.73 1.15 -7.46
C ARG A 34 11.72 2.12 -6.29
N THR A 35 11.27 3.35 -6.54
CA THR A 35 11.19 4.38 -5.50
C THR A 35 9.78 4.42 -4.90
N LEU A 36 9.72 4.87 -3.64
CA LEU A 36 8.43 5.08 -2.96
C LEU A 36 7.54 6.03 -3.73
N LYS A 37 8.10 7.15 -4.16
CA LYS A 37 7.36 8.18 -4.89
C LYS A 37 6.82 7.65 -6.22
N GLY A 38 7.65 6.96 -6.98
CA GLY A 38 7.26 6.42 -8.28
C GLY A 38 6.21 5.32 -8.15
N TRP A 39 6.40 4.40 -7.21
CA TRP A 39 5.45 3.32 -6.98
C TRP A 39 4.09 3.89 -6.56
N THR A 40 4.10 4.85 -5.63
CA THR A 40 2.85 5.44 -5.14
C THR A 40 2.10 6.18 -6.25
N ALA A 41 2.82 6.97 -7.06
CA ALA A 41 2.19 7.69 -8.16
C ALA A 41 1.52 6.73 -9.15
N GLU A 42 2.19 5.63 -9.47
CA GLU A 42 1.68 4.65 -10.42
C GLU A 42 0.45 3.93 -9.86
N HIS A 43 0.57 3.36 -8.67
CA HIS A 43 -0.48 2.49 -8.12
C HIS A 43 -1.67 3.24 -7.53
N PHE A 44 -1.45 4.45 -7.02
CA PHE A 44 -2.56 5.25 -6.50
C PHE A 44 -3.58 5.57 -7.60
N ALA A 45 -3.12 5.71 -8.84
CA ALA A 45 -3.98 5.99 -9.98
C ALA A 45 -4.63 4.73 -10.57
N GLN A 46 -3.99 3.58 -10.44
CA GLN A 46 -4.39 2.36 -11.12
C GLN A 46 -5.12 1.33 -10.27
N ASP A 47 -4.73 1.21 -9.00
CA ASP A 47 -5.23 0.12 -8.16
C ASP A 47 -6.35 0.56 -7.24
N GLU A 48 -7.17 -0.40 -6.83
CA GLU A 48 -8.27 -0.15 -5.94
C GLU A 48 -7.83 -0.14 -4.47
N ALA A 49 -6.70 -0.79 -4.17
CA ALA A 49 -6.17 -0.83 -2.81
C ALA A 49 -4.65 -0.85 -2.83
N LEU A 50 -4.05 -0.06 -1.94
CA LEU A 50 -2.61 -0.02 -1.71
C LEU A 50 -2.34 -0.47 -0.28
N ILE A 51 -1.43 -1.41 -0.12
CA ILE A 51 -1.04 -1.90 1.19
C ILE A 51 0.46 -1.63 1.39
N PHE A 52 0.78 -0.74 2.34
CA PHE A 52 2.16 -0.46 2.70
C PHE A 52 2.53 -1.34 3.88
N VAL A 53 3.62 -2.08 3.77
CA VAL A 53 4.10 -2.92 4.87
C VAL A 53 5.30 -2.21 5.49
N GLY A 54 5.06 -1.48 6.57
CA GLY A 54 6.10 -0.68 7.23
C GLY A 54 5.52 0.41 8.11
N ALA A 55 6.16 1.59 8.12
CA ALA A 55 5.79 2.67 9.01
C ALA A 55 4.64 3.53 8.45
N VAL A 56 3.70 3.86 9.33
CA VAL A 56 2.52 4.68 8.98
C VAL A 56 2.93 6.05 8.43
N GLY A 57 3.92 6.70 9.07
CA GLY A 57 4.33 8.04 8.64
C GLY A 57 4.87 8.09 7.22
N ILE A 58 5.57 7.05 6.80
CA ILE A 58 6.09 6.95 5.43
C ILE A 58 4.91 6.87 4.44
N ALA A 59 3.93 6.03 4.76
CA ALA A 59 2.76 5.87 3.90
C ALA A 59 1.94 7.16 3.79
N VAL A 60 1.71 7.84 4.93
CA VAL A 60 0.95 9.10 4.95
C VAL A 60 1.60 10.13 4.05
N ARG A 61 2.92 10.30 4.15
CA ARG A 61 3.64 11.27 3.33
C ARG A 61 3.61 10.90 1.86
N ALA A 62 3.65 9.60 1.55
CA ALA A 62 3.65 9.15 0.18
C ALA A 62 2.32 9.40 -0.52
N ILE A 63 1.20 9.17 0.16
CA ILE A 63 -0.12 9.31 -0.45
C ILE A 63 -0.69 10.72 -0.40
N ALA A 64 -0.24 11.55 0.54
CA ALA A 64 -0.83 12.88 0.74
C ALA A 64 -0.93 13.72 -0.55
N PRO A 65 0.10 13.79 -1.42
CA PRO A 65 0.00 14.57 -2.65
C PRO A 65 -1.02 14.04 -3.64
N HIS A 66 -1.46 12.80 -3.50
CA HIS A 66 -2.36 12.13 -4.44
C HIS A 66 -3.80 12.09 -3.98
N CYS A 67 -4.07 12.38 -2.71
CA CYS A 67 -5.41 12.32 -2.16
C CYS A 67 -6.32 13.37 -2.81
N ARG A 68 -7.50 12.95 -3.26
CA ARG A 68 -8.46 13.82 -3.94
C ARG A 68 -9.83 13.79 -3.30
N SER A 69 -10.44 12.60 -3.22
CA SER A 69 -11.78 12.49 -2.66
C SER A 69 -12.03 11.06 -2.18
N LYS A 70 -13.01 10.91 -1.30
CA LYS A 70 -13.40 9.59 -0.79
C LYS A 70 -13.88 8.66 -1.90
N ALA A 71 -14.49 9.21 -2.95
CA ALA A 71 -15.06 8.40 -4.02
C ALA A 71 -14.00 7.99 -5.05
N ALA A 72 -12.96 8.81 -5.26
CA ALA A 72 -11.97 8.58 -6.30
C ALA A 72 -10.72 7.85 -5.80
N ASP A 73 -10.36 8.05 -4.53
CA ASP A 73 -9.11 7.52 -3.99
C ASP A 73 -9.22 6.02 -3.68
N PRO A 74 -8.11 5.28 -3.82
CA PRO A 74 -8.09 3.87 -3.46
C PRO A 74 -8.16 3.69 -1.94
N ALA A 75 -8.44 2.47 -1.50
CA ALA A 75 -8.24 2.12 -0.11
C ALA A 75 -6.74 2.06 0.16
N VAL A 76 -6.30 2.58 1.31
CA VAL A 76 -4.88 2.53 1.69
C VAL A 76 -4.79 2.01 3.11
N VAL A 77 -4.01 0.95 3.27
CA VAL A 77 -3.81 0.29 4.56
C VAL A 77 -2.32 0.16 4.82
N VAL A 78 -1.91 0.39 6.06
CA VAL A 78 -0.53 0.16 6.50
C VAL A 78 -0.52 -1.02 7.43
N VAL A 79 0.34 -2.00 7.14
CA VAL A 79 0.49 -3.20 7.96
C VAL A 79 1.88 -3.17 8.61
N ASP A 80 1.93 -3.43 9.91
CA ASP A 80 3.19 -3.56 10.63
C ASP A 80 3.99 -4.76 10.10
N GLU A 81 5.31 -4.61 9.97
CA GLU A 81 6.18 -5.67 9.47
C GLU A 81 6.08 -6.97 10.26
N GLY A 82 5.76 -6.88 11.54
CA GLY A 82 5.53 -8.04 12.38
C GLY A 82 4.17 -8.69 12.18
N GLY A 83 3.28 -8.04 11.43
CA GLY A 83 1.95 -8.56 11.20
C GLY A 83 1.02 -8.45 12.40
N ASN A 84 1.34 -7.57 13.36
CA ASN A 84 0.58 -7.47 14.60
C ASN A 84 -0.67 -6.60 14.48
N PHE A 85 -0.65 -5.62 13.59
CA PHE A 85 -1.80 -4.73 13.39
C PHE A 85 -1.77 -4.11 12.01
N ALA A 86 -2.95 -3.62 11.59
CA ALA A 86 -3.12 -2.92 10.33
C ALA A 86 -3.87 -1.60 10.61
N VAL A 87 -3.45 -0.53 9.96
CA VAL A 87 -4.03 0.79 10.14
C VAL A 87 -4.61 1.27 8.80
N PRO A 88 -5.93 1.41 8.70
CA PRO A 88 -6.53 1.98 7.48
C PRO A 88 -6.33 3.50 7.47
N LEU A 89 -5.74 4.00 6.39
CA LEU A 89 -5.55 5.44 6.18
C LEU A 89 -6.66 6.02 5.32
N LEU A 90 -7.02 5.31 4.25
CA LEU A 90 -8.12 5.69 3.36
C LEU A 90 -8.98 4.45 3.14
N SER A 91 -10.30 4.63 3.19
CA SER A 91 -11.21 3.50 3.07
C SER A 91 -11.58 3.14 1.64
N GLY A 92 -11.33 4.03 0.69
CA GLY A 92 -11.65 3.77 -0.70
C GLY A 92 -13.14 3.87 -1.00
N CYS A 93 -13.48 3.83 -2.29
CA CYS A 93 -14.87 3.95 -2.72
C CYS A 93 -15.73 2.74 -2.38
N LEU A 94 -15.10 1.60 -2.07
CA LEU A 94 -15.83 0.37 -1.78
C LEU A 94 -16.63 0.42 -0.48
N LEU A 95 -16.32 1.39 0.39
CA LEU A 95 -17.02 1.54 1.66
C LEU A 95 -18.13 2.58 1.61
N TYR A 96 -18.36 3.14 0.47
CA TYR A 96 -19.37 4.15 0.23
C TYR A 96 -20.29 3.76 -0.92
#